data_3ebd289c313452a05e842c5d0cd93423
#
_entry.id   3ebd289c313452a05e842c5d0cd93423
#
_cell.length_a   1.000
_cell.length_b   1.000
_cell.length_c   1.000
_cell.angle_alpha   90.00
_cell.angle_beta   90.00
_cell.angle_gamma   90.00
#
_symmetry.space_group_name_H-M   'P 1'
#
loop_
_entity.id
_entity.type
_entity.pdbx_description
1 polymer ?
#
loop_
_entity_poly.entity_id
_entity_poly.type
_entity_poly.pdbx_seq_one_letter_code
_entity_poly.pdbx_strand_id
1 'polypeptide(L)'
;IDLQEVPTNISRSEGGVHVYGNPHVTCSPLNLKTAARNIATGLIRNDPDGKECYEANLEELLGKIDRRLFGPELLELLGAEALCSMAEKGTLLPFLEEQQFRGKPLIDSLGGWMKRMLPLRGMEIVTYHKNWVYFLNLFSLKEVGTVEPKPGIPPSPRHVTELVDLMRLRKIRIILAANYFDEQKIHTVARRVDAVPVIVPLYVGGEEGVDDYFQLVDLWTERMVEAAATVGKAPAGSSESPGTGS
;
A
#
# COMPACT_ATOMS: atom_id res chain seq x y z
N ILE A 1 5.82 -7.30 14.70
CA ILE A 1 4.82 -6.68 13.79
C ILE A 1 3.51 -6.63 14.56
N ASP A 2 2.97 -5.43 14.73
CA ASP A 2 1.64 -5.26 15.28
C ASP A 2 0.62 -5.55 14.18
N LEU A 3 -0.13 -6.66 14.35
CA LEU A 3 -1.14 -7.04 13.38
C LEU A 3 -2.33 -6.07 13.43
N GLN A 4 -2.67 -5.52 12.28
CA GLN A 4 -3.79 -4.60 12.12
C GLN A 4 -5.10 -5.34 11.89
N GLU A 5 -6.22 -4.64 12.03
CA GLU A 5 -7.55 -5.18 11.79
C GLU A 5 -7.85 -6.47 12.57
N VAL A 6 -7.40 -6.54 13.84
CA VAL A 6 -7.77 -7.64 14.73
C VAL A 6 -9.29 -7.62 14.94
N PRO A 7 -10.02 -8.70 14.58
CA PRO A 7 -11.47 -8.70 14.66
C PRO A 7 -11.95 -8.66 16.13
N THR A 8 -12.94 -7.83 16.41
CA THR A 8 -13.59 -7.74 17.72
C THR A 8 -14.71 -8.77 17.89
N ASN A 9 -15.19 -9.33 16.78
CA ASN A 9 -16.21 -10.38 16.77
C ASN A 9 -15.82 -11.46 15.73
N ILE A 10 -15.86 -12.72 16.14
CA ILE A 10 -15.54 -13.87 15.30
C ILE A 10 -16.77 -14.74 15.18
N SER A 11 -17.39 -14.75 14.00
CA SER A 11 -18.53 -15.61 13.69
C SER A 11 -18.43 -16.16 12.25
N ARG A 12 -19.18 -17.24 11.97
CA ARG A 12 -19.23 -17.80 10.61
C ARG A 12 -19.78 -16.81 9.57
N SER A 13 -20.57 -15.84 9.98
CA SER A 13 -21.11 -14.80 9.10
C SER A 13 -20.07 -13.79 8.64
N GLU A 14 -18.88 -13.77 9.27
CA GLU A 14 -17.76 -12.90 8.89
C GLU A 14 -16.85 -13.48 7.79
N GLY A 15 -17.17 -14.68 7.30
CA GLY A 15 -16.37 -15.34 6.26
C GLY A 15 -15.03 -15.88 6.80
N GLY A 16 -14.01 -15.90 5.96
CA GLY A 16 -12.65 -16.37 6.30
C GLY A 16 -11.83 -15.35 7.12
N VAL A 17 -12.41 -14.76 8.16
CA VAL A 17 -11.75 -13.74 8.99
C VAL A 17 -10.48 -14.30 9.65
N HIS A 18 -9.40 -13.54 9.55
CA HIS A 18 -8.13 -13.84 10.22
C HIS A 18 -8.21 -13.43 11.70
N VAL A 19 -8.40 -14.40 12.58
CA VAL A 19 -8.67 -14.19 14.01
C VAL A 19 -7.59 -13.42 14.77
N TYR A 20 -6.35 -13.46 14.29
CA TYR A 20 -5.21 -12.76 14.90
C TYR A 20 -4.90 -11.41 14.27
N GLY A 21 -5.68 -10.98 13.29
CA GLY A 21 -5.46 -9.76 12.51
C GLY A 21 -5.03 -10.01 11.07
N ASN A 22 -4.81 -8.94 10.31
CA ASN A 22 -4.52 -9.01 8.89
C ASN A 22 -3.14 -9.64 8.62
N PRO A 23 -3.05 -10.77 7.89
CA PRO A 23 -1.81 -11.51 7.67
C PRO A 23 -0.95 -10.96 6.52
N HIS A 24 -1.43 -9.96 5.74
CA HIS A 24 -0.74 -9.47 4.55
C HIS A 24 0.43 -8.53 4.91
N VAL A 25 1.20 -8.92 5.92
CA VAL A 25 2.29 -8.11 6.51
C VAL A 25 3.37 -7.75 5.51
N THR A 26 3.62 -8.58 4.52
CA THR A 26 4.63 -8.37 3.48
C THR A 26 4.29 -7.27 2.48
N CYS A 27 3.05 -6.74 2.51
CA CYS A 27 2.69 -5.55 1.74
C CYS A 27 3.37 -4.27 2.26
N SER A 28 4.06 -4.32 3.40
CA SER A 28 4.91 -3.23 3.88
C SER A 28 6.38 -3.62 3.89
N PRO A 29 7.27 -2.87 3.21
CA PRO A 29 8.71 -3.07 3.30
C PRO A 29 9.26 -2.97 4.73
N LEU A 30 8.66 -2.18 5.62
CA LEU A 30 9.05 -2.11 7.04
C LEU A 30 8.77 -3.43 7.74
N ASN A 31 7.61 -4.04 7.49
CA ASN A 31 7.28 -5.36 8.05
C ASN A 31 8.19 -6.46 7.50
N LEU A 32 8.61 -6.35 6.22
CA LEU A 32 9.57 -7.28 5.63
C LEU A 32 10.90 -7.26 6.38
N LYS A 33 11.37 -6.09 6.85
CA LYS A 33 12.59 -6.00 7.67
C LYS A 33 12.48 -6.84 8.95
N THR A 34 11.33 -6.80 9.62
CA THR A 34 11.07 -7.62 10.81
C THR A 34 11.00 -9.11 10.46
N ALA A 35 10.32 -9.46 9.37
CA ALA A 35 10.28 -10.84 8.89
C ALA A 35 11.67 -11.37 8.54
N ALA A 36 12.52 -10.58 7.88
CA ALA A 36 13.88 -10.93 7.54
C ALA A 36 14.74 -11.21 8.78
N ARG A 37 14.63 -10.37 9.83
CA ARG A 37 15.32 -10.61 11.11
C ARG A 37 14.88 -11.92 11.76
N ASN A 38 13.58 -12.23 11.75
CA ASN A 38 13.04 -13.46 12.29
C ASN A 38 13.54 -14.68 11.50
N ILE A 39 13.59 -14.58 10.17
CA ILE A 39 14.13 -15.63 9.30
C ILE A 39 15.61 -15.86 9.59
N ALA A 40 16.42 -14.80 9.63
CA ALA A 40 17.85 -14.92 9.94
C ALA A 40 18.09 -15.56 11.33
N THR A 41 17.31 -15.16 12.34
CA THR A 41 17.35 -15.76 13.66
C THR A 41 17.02 -17.26 13.61
N GLY A 42 16.02 -17.65 12.81
CA GLY A 42 15.65 -19.06 12.61
C GLY A 42 16.75 -19.85 11.89
N LEU A 43 17.37 -19.27 10.85
CA LEU A 43 18.48 -19.88 10.12
C LEU A 43 19.69 -20.11 11.03
N ILE A 44 20.14 -19.10 11.77
CA ILE A 44 21.27 -19.19 12.70
C ILE A 44 21.03 -20.23 13.78
N ARG A 45 19.80 -20.34 14.27
CA ARG A 45 19.43 -21.36 15.26
C ARG A 45 19.57 -22.78 14.73
N ASN A 46 19.25 -23.01 13.45
CA ASN A 46 19.25 -24.34 12.83
C ASN A 46 20.59 -24.68 12.17
N ASP A 47 21.35 -23.65 11.77
CA ASP A 47 22.68 -23.76 11.17
C ASP A 47 23.60 -22.67 11.77
N PRO A 48 24.17 -22.92 12.96
CA PRO A 48 25.06 -21.97 13.64
C PRO A 48 26.35 -21.67 12.86
N ASP A 49 26.83 -22.59 12.05
CA ASP A 49 28.07 -22.44 11.28
C ASP A 49 27.89 -21.42 10.13
N GLY A 50 26.67 -21.24 9.63
CA GLY A 50 26.30 -20.24 8.64
C GLY A 50 26.06 -18.84 9.19
N LYS A 51 26.20 -18.59 10.50
CA LYS A 51 25.82 -17.35 11.18
C LYS A 51 26.34 -16.07 10.50
N GLU A 52 27.65 -16.01 10.25
CA GLU A 52 28.27 -14.82 9.65
C GLU A 52 27.68 -14.50 8.27
N CYS A 53 27.42 -15.52 7.46
CA CYS A 53 26.79 -15.38 6.15
C CYS A 53 25.34 -14.84 6.28
N TYR A 54 24.56 -15.39 7.22
CA TYR A 54 23.17 -14.95 7.43
C TYR A 54 23.08 -13.52 7.96
N GLU A 55 23.97 -13.14 8.87
CA GLU A 55 24.05 -11.78 9.39
C GLU A 55 24.45 -10.78 8.31
N ALA A 56 25.48 -11.08 7.49
CA ALA A 56 25.90 -10.24 6.38
C ALA A 56 24.80 -10.04 5.34
N ASN A 57 24.12 -11.11 4.93
CA ASN A 57 23.01 -11.05 3.99
C ASN A 57 21.80 -10.28 4.57
N LEU A 58 21.54 -10.42 5.86
CA LEU A 58 20.50 -9.65 6.52
C LEU A 58 20.81 -8.17 6.48
N GLU A 59 22.02 -7.75 6.85
CA GLU A 59 22.42 -6.33 6.83
C GLU A 59 22.33 -5.74 5.41
N GLU A 60 22.77 -6.48 4.39
CA GLU A 60 22.65 -6.05 2.99
C GLU A 60 21.19 -5.85 2.59
N LEU A 61 20.33 -6.82 2.91
CA LEU A 61 18.88 -6.74 2.61
C LEU A 61 18.23 -5.56 3.31
N LEU A 62 18.48 -5.38 4.62
CA LEU A 62 17.93 -4.27 5.39
C LEU A 62 18.37 -2.91 4.83
N GLY A 63 19.67 -2.76 4.52
CA GLY A 63 20.20 -1.55 3.91
C GLY A 63 19.64 -1.27 2.52
N LYS A 64 19.37 -2.31 1.72
CA LYS A 64 18.72 -2.18 0.42
C LYS A 64 17.27 -1.71 0.56
N ILE A 65 16.51 -2.27 1.51
CA ILE A 65 15.15 -1.82 1.81
C ILE A 65 15.14 -0.33 2.22
N ASP A 66 16.03 0.06 3.14
CA ASP A 66 16.10 1.44 3.63
C ASP A 66 16.40 2.44 2.50
N ARG A 67 17.37 2.12 1.65
CA ARG A 67 17.69 2.95 0.47
C ARG A 67 16.52 3.07 -0.50
N ARG A 68 15.77 1.98 -0.71
CA ARG A 68 14.59 1.99 -1.58
C ARG A 68 13.42 2.74 -0.97
N LEU A 69 13.28 2.73 0.36
CA LEU A 69 12.23 3.47 1.07
C LEU A 69 12.49 4.98 1.09
N PHE A 70 13.66 5.39 1.55
CA PHE A 70 13.91 6.78 1.96
C PHE A 70 14.89 7.53 1.06
N GLY A 71 15.63 6.82 0.21
CA GLY A 71 16.73 7.39 -0.57
C GLY A 71 18.03 7.57 0.25
N PRO A 72 19.20 7.65 -0.44
CA PRO A 72 20.49 7.70 0.23
C PRO A 72 20.73 8.98 1.05
N GLU A 73 20.29 10.14 0.55
CA GLU A 73 20.54 11.43 1.19
C GLU A 73 19.88 11.53 2.57
N LEU A 74 18.61 11.16 2.68
CA LEU A 74 17.90 11.23 3.95
C LEU A 74 18.43 10.20 4.96
N LEU A 75 18.85 9.01 4.48
CA LEU A 75 19.49 8.00 5.31
C LEU A 75 20.82 8.48 5.92
N GLU A 76 21.63 9.19 5.13
CA GLU A 76 22.89 9.76 5.61
C GLU A 76 22.65 10.82 6.68
N LEU A 77 21.58 11.62 6.54
CA LEU A 77 21.26 12.70 7.49
C LEU A 77 20.67 12.20 8.81
N LEU A 78 19.77 11.22 8.77
CA LEU A 78 18.94 10.85 9.93
C LEU A 78 19.15 9.40 10.41
N GLY A 79 19.73 8.56 9.58
CA GLY A 79 19.90 7.13 9.87
C GLY A 79 18.61 6.31 9.70
N ALA A 80 18.79 5.03 9.41
CA ALA A 80 17.69 4.12 9.08
C ALA A 80 16.73 3.86 10.27
N GLU A 81 17.25 3.75 11.48
CA GLU A 81 16.45 3.45 12.67
C GLU A 81 15.44 4.55 12.97
N ALA A 82 15.88 5.79 12.98
CA ALA A 82 15.01 6.96 13.21
C ALA A 82 13.92 7.05 12.12
N LEU A 83 14.32 6.91 10.85
CA LEU A 83 13.39 6.98 9.71
C LEU A 83 12.34 5.87 9.75
N CYS A 84 12.74 4.62 10.00
CA CYS A 84 11.83 3.49 10.13
C CYS A 84 10.85 3.71 11.30
N SER A 85 11.35 4.11 12.48
CA SER A 85 10.50 4.37 13.65
C SER A 85 9.47 5.47 13.40
N MET A 86 9.86 6.56 12.74
CA MET A 86 8.92 7.63 12.39
C MET A 86 7.92 7.19 11.31
N ALA A 87 8.34 6.39 10.33
CA ALA A 87 7.46 5.87 9.29
C ALA A 87 6.42 4.90 9.87
N GLU A 88 6.81 4.00 10.78
CA GLU A 88 5.91 3.09 11.49
C GLU A 88 4.85 3.83 12.32
N LYS A 89 5.25 4.95 12.94
CA LYS A 89 4.34 5.80 13.74
C LYS A 89 3.53 6.79 12.91
N GLY A 90 3.74 6.86 11.59
CA GLY A 90 3.10 7.84 10.72
C GLY A 90 3.53 9.30 10.95
N THR A 91 4.64 9.53 11.66
CA THR A 91 5.15 10.87 12.01
C THR A 91 6.25 11.36 11.07
N LEU A 92 6.74 10.52 10.15
CA LEU A 92 7.86 10.85 9.27
C LEU A 92 7.59 12.07 8.41
N LEU A 93 6.52 12.06 7.64
CA LEU A 93 6.23 13.16 6.70
C LEU A 93 6.00 14.50 7.39
N PRO A 94 5.17 14.59 8.47
CA PRO A 94 5.06 15.83 9.25
C PRO A 94 6.42 16.34 9.77
N PHE A 95 7.23 15.43 10.32
CA PHE A 95 8.56 15.78 10.80
C PHE A 95 9.45 16.37 9.69
N LEU A 96 9.49 15.73 8.51
CA LEU A 96 10.31 16.19 7.39
C LEU A 96 9.86 17.54 6.81
N GLU A 97 8.56 17.83 6.88
CA GLU A 97 7.99 19.10 6.44
C GLU A 97 8.30 20.25 7.40
N GLU A 98 8.29 19.98 8.70
CA GLU A 98 8.55 20.98 9.76
C GLU A 98 10.03 21.27 9.98
N GLN A 99 10.91 20.28 9.75
CA GLN A 99 12.33 20.40 10.03
C GLN A 99 13.13 20.86 8.83
N GLN A 100 14.24 21.58 9.10
CA GLN A 100 15.16 22.08 8.09
C GLN A 100 16.59 21.62 8.39
N PHE A 101 17.35 21.38 7.33
CA PHE A 101 18.78 21.17 7.39
C PHE A 101 19.48 22.11 6.43
N ARG A 102 20.44 22.94 6.95
CA ARG A 102 21.18 23.95 6.18
C ARG A 102 20.27 24.88 5.38
N GLY A 103 19.13 25.27 5.95
CA GLY A 103 18.17 26.19 5.32
C GLY A 103 17.24 25.58 4.27
N LYS A 104 17.24 24.25 4.11
CA LYS A 104 16.32 23.53 3.22
C LYS A 104 15.41 22.61 4.03
N PRO A 105 14.12 22.49 3.68
CA PRO A 105 13.23 21.52 4.30
C PRO A 105 13.78 20.10 4.14
N LEU A 106 13.74 19.28 5.20
CA LEU A 106 14.21 17.89 5.14
C LEU A 106 13.41 17.04 4.15
N ILE A 107 12.18 17.40 3.88
CA ILE A 107 11.34 16.72 2.88
C ILE A 107 11.95 16.73 1.47
N ASP A 108 12.79 17.72 1.14
CA ASP A 108 13.46 17.80 -0.15
C ASP A 108 14.50 16.70 -0.33
N SER A 109 15.10 16.22 0.77
CA SER A 109 16.07 15.10 0.77
C SER A 109 15.41 13.72 0.79
N LEU A 110 14.07 13.66 0.89
CA LEU A 110 13.33 12.38 0.78
C LEU A 110 13.50 11.79 -0.61
N GLY A 111 13.83 10.50 -0.68
CA GLY A 111 13.96 9.73 -1.92
C GLY A 111 13.11 8.46 -1.92
N GLY A 112 13.45 7.56 -2.84
CA GLY A 112 12.88 6.21 -2.92
C GLY A 112 11.37 6.14 -3.08
N TRP A 113 10.79 5.05 -2.58
CA TRP A 113 9.34 4.80 -2.67
C TRP A 113 8.51 5.84 -1.92
N MET A 114 9.00 6.33 -0.77
CA MET A 114 8.30 7.37 -0.01
C MET A 114 8.17 8.66 -0.81
N LYS A 115 9.23 9.08 -1.52
CA LYS A 115 9.19 10.25 -2.42
C LYS A 115 8.24 10.03 -3.59
N ARG A 116 8.30 8.84 -4.21
CA ARG A 116 7.44 8.48 -5.34
C ARG A 116 5.96 8.56 -4.96
N MET A 117 5.60 8.04 -3.78
CA MET A 117 4.22 7.99 -3.29
C MET A 117 3.75 9.29 -2.61
N LEU A 118 4.63 10.24 -2.34
CA LEU A 118 4.29 11.49 -1.66
C LEU A 118 3.12 12.26 -2.30
N PRO A 119 2.97 12.35 -3.64
CA PRO A 119 1.84 13.03 -4.26
C PRO A 119 0.47 12.39 -3.97
N LEU A 120 0.44 11.13 -3.53
CA LEU A 120 -0.78 10.39 -3.21
C LEU A 120 -1.16 10.48 -1.72
N ARG A 121 -0.35 11.13 -0.89
CA ARG A 121 -0.59 11.26 0.55
C ARG A 121 -2.00 11.76 0.86
N GLY A 122 -2.71 11.04 1.71
CA GLY A 122 -4.08 11.38 2.11
C GLY A 122 -5.16 11.03 1.08
N MET A 123 -4.77 10.52 -0.11
CA MET A 123 -5.73 10.12 -1.13
C MET A 123 -6.62 8.99 -0.61
N GLU A 124 -7.92 9.14 -0.86
CA GLU A 124 -8.92 8.13 -0.58
C GLU A 124 -9.02 7.17 -1.77
N ILE A 125 -8.98 5.87 -1.49
CA ILE A 125 -9.11 4.80 -2.49
C ILE A 125 -10.08 3.72 -2.00
N VAL A 126 -10.53 2.91 -2.93
CA VAL A 126 -11.21 1.64 -2.65
C VAL A 126 -10.24 0.50 -2.96
N THR A 127 -10.26 -0.56 -2.18
CA THR A 127 -9.55 -1.80 -2.49
C THR A 127 -10.53 -2.90 -2.89
N TYR A 128 -10.06 -3.92 -3.62
CA TYR A 128 -10.93 -5.07 -3.89
C TYR A 128 -11.15 -5.88 -2.61
N HIS A 129 -10.07 -6.16 -1.90
CA HIS A 129 -10.04 -6.91 -0.64
C HIS A 129 -9.01 -6.26 0.29
N LYS A 130 -9.07 -6.56 1.59
CA LYS A 130 -8.22 -6.00 2.65
C LYS A 130 -6.77 -6.50 2.64
N ASN A 131 -6.15 -6.62 1.47
CA ASN A 131 -4.75 -7.04 1.33
C ASN A 131 -3.75 -5.92 1.68
N TRP A 132 -4.18 -4.66 1.56
CA TRP A 132 -3.29 -3.53 1.34
C TRP A 132 -3.09 -2.65 2.57
N VAL A 133 -3.68 -2.99 3.73
CA VAL A 133 -3.69 -2.13 4.92
C VAL A 133 -2.30 -1.63 5.32
N TYR A 134 -1.29 -2.50 5.29
CA TYR A 134 0.09 -2.13 5.65
C TYR A 134 0.77 -1.24 4.60
N PHE A 135 0.49 -1.48 3.32
CA PHE A 135 0.95 -0.62 2.22
C PHE A 135 0.31 0.77 2.31
N LEU A 136 -0.99 0.81 2.48
CA LEU A 136 -1.75 2.07 2.56
C LEU A 136 -1.31 2.92 3.76
N ASN A 137 -1.12 2.30 4.91
CA ASN A 137 -0.66 2.99 6.11
C ASN A 137 0.75 3.54 5.94
N LEU A 138 1.68 2.76 5.37
CA LEU A 138 3.06 3.19 5.13
C LEU A 138 3.09 4.44 4.24
N PHE A 139 2.30 4.48 3.18
CA PHE A 139 2.28 5.59 2.22
C PHE A 139 1.18 6.63 2.51
N SER A 140 0.53 6.54 3.68
CA SER A 140 -0.50 7.50 4.13
C SER A 140 -1.68 7.62 3.17
N LEU A 141 -2.09 6.53 2.52
CA LEU A 141 -3.34 6.43 1.76
C LEU A 141 -4.49 6.04 2.69
N LYS A 142 -5.74 6.30 2.27
CA LYS A 142 -6.92 6.01 3.07
C LYS A 142 -7.84 5.03 2.33
N GLU A 143 -7.99 3.82 2.88
CA GLU A 143 -9.04 2.92 2.43
C GLU A 143 -10.40 3.39 2.96
N VAL A 144 -11.37 3.58 2.07
CA VAL A 144 -12.72 4.00 2.45
C VAL A 144 -13.78 2.91 2.26
N GLY A 145 -13.39 1.80 1.65
CA GLY A 145 -14.23 0.63 1.47
C GLY A 145 -13.58 -0.42 0.61
N THR A 146 -14.20 -1.60 0.60
CA THR A 146 -13.73 -2.76 -0.17
C THR A 146 -14.83 -3.29 -1.07
N VAL A 147 -14.46 -3.77 -2.26
CA VAL A 147 -15.41 -4.41 -3.18
C VAL A 147 -15.91 -5.71 -2.58
N GLU A 148 -15.02 -6.53 -2.04
CA GLU A 148 -15.31 -7.73 -1.27
C GLU A 148 -15.36 -7.39 0.22
N PRO A 149 -16.55 -7.29 0.83
CA PRO A 149 -16.69 -6.79 2.19
C PRO A 149 -16.20 -7.77 3.27
N LYS A 150 -16.20 -9.07 2.93
CA LYS A 150 -15.78 -10.15 3.83
C LYS A 150 -14.97 -11.19 3.05
N PRO A 151 -13.86 -11.69 3.63
CA PRO A 151 -12.98 -12.64 2.94
C PRO A 151 -13.71 -13.88 2.41
N GLY A 152 -13.60 -14.12 1.10
CA GLY A 152 -14.21 -15.28 0.45
C GLY A 152 -15.73 -15.22 0.27
N ILE A 153 -16.37 -14.10 0.60
CA ILE A 153 -17.81 -13.90 0.39
C ILE A 153 -18.02 -12.89 -0.75
N PRO A 154 -18.58 -13.33 -1.89
CA PRO A 154 -18.86 -12.42 -2.99
C PRO A 154 -19.72 -11.23 -2.56
N PRO A 155 -19.46 -10.02 -3.08
CA PRO A 155 -20.24 -8.85 -2.73
C PRO A 155 -21.70 -8.98 -3.18
N SER A 156 -22.63 -8.57 -2.31
CA SER A 156 -24.04 -8.47 -2.68
C SER A 156 -24.28 -7.30 -3.65
N PRO A 157 -25.32 -7.35 -4.50
CA PRO A 157 -25.68 -6.22 -5.37
C PRO A 157 -25.92 -4.92 -4.59
N ARG A 158 -26.51 -5.02 -3.40
CA ARG A 158 -26.73 -3.88 -2.51
C ARG A 158 -25.40 -3.26 -2.07
N HIS A 159 -24.46 -4.08 -1.59
CA HIS A 159 -23.13 -3.60 -1.17
C HIS A 159 -22.39 -2.87 -2.32
N VAL A 160 -22.40 -3.45 -3.52
CA VAL A 160 -21.78 -2.83 -4.70
C VAL A 160 -22.42 -1.48 -5.02
N THR A 161 -23.75 -1.36 -4.88
CA THR A 161 -24.45 -0.08 -5.11
C THR A 161 -24.06 0.95 -4.06
N GLU A 162 -24.09 0.60 -2.79
CA GLU A 162 -23.68 1.48 -1.69
C GLU A 162 -22.22 1.94 -1.86
N LEU A 163 -21.30 1.04 -2.26
CA LEU A 163 -19.91 1.38 -2.53
C LEU A 163 -19.76 2.35 -3.71
N VAL A 164 -20.47 2.11 -4.80
CA VAL A 164 -20.48 2.99 -5.99
C VAL A 164 -21.00 4.39 -5.61
N ASP A 165 -22.04 4.48 -4.82
CA ASP A 165 -22.60 5.75 -4.38
C ASP A 165 -21.63 6.50 -3.44
N LEU A 166 -20.94 5.78 -2.55
CA LEU A 166 -19.87 6.32 -1.70
C LEU A 166 -18.71 6.88 -2.56
N MET A 167 -18.25 6.09 -3.56
CA MET A 167 -17.18 6.51 -4.45
C MET A 167 -17.55 7.77 -5.24
N ARG A 168 -18.78 7.86 -5.73
CA ARG A 168 -19.29 9.07 -6.43
C ARG A 168 -19.33 10.27 -5.50
N LEU A 169 -19.91 10.11 -4.30
CA LEU A 169 -20.03 11.19 -3.32
C LEU A 169 -18.67 11.76 -2.93
N ARG A 170 -17.67 10.88 -2.72
CA ARG A 170 -16.33 11.26 -2.30
C ARG A 170 -15.35 11.50 -3.47
N LYS A 171 -15.81 11.34 -4.71
CA LYS A 171 -15.00 11.46 -5.93
C LYS A 171 -13.80 10.52 -5.95
N ILE A 172 -13.99 9.32 -5.41
CA ILE A 172 -12.94 8.29 -5.38
C ILE A 172 -12.87 7.62 -6.74
N ARG A 173 -11.69 7.63 -7.35
CA ARG A 173 -11.49 7.18 -8.72
C ARG A 173 -10.34 6.17 -8.88
N ILE A 174 -9.89 5.53 -7.79
CA ILE A 174 -8.90 4.45 -7.81
C ILE A 174 -9.46 3.25 -7.07
N ILE A 175 -9.33 2.07 -7.70
CA ILE A 175 -9.61 0.76 -7.11
C ILE A 175 -8.32 -0.06 -7.17
N LEU A 176 -7.72 -0.36 -6.01
CA LEU A 176 -6.53 -1.20 -5.91
C LEU A 176 -6.93 -2.65 -5.68
N ALA A 177 -6.42 -3.56 -6.51
CA ALA A 177 -6.75 -4.99 -6.45
C ALA A 177 -5.52 -5.86 -6.72
N ALA A 178 -5.50 -7.05 -6.13
CA ALA A 178 -4.54 -8.08 -6.50
C ALA A 178 -5.01 -8.80 -7.77
N ASN A 179 -4.07 -9.18 -8.65
CA ASN A 179 -4.32 -9.74 -9.98
C ASN A 179 -4.91 -11.18 -9.98
N TYR A 180 -4.98 -11.84 -8.82
CA TYR A 180 -5.64 -13.14 -8.71
C TYR A 180 -7.16 -13.04 -8.49
N PHE A 181 -7.70 -11.83 -8.29
CA PHE A 181 -9.13 -11.61 -8.27
C PHE A 181 -9.72 -11.52 -9.69
N ASP A 182 -11.03 -11.67 -9.79
CA ASP A 182 -11.78 -11.56 -11.05
C ASP A 182 -11.71 -10.13 -11.61
N GLU A 183 -10.86 -9.93 -12.62
CA GLU A 183 -10.67 -8.64 -13.26
C GLU A 183 -11.95 -8.07 -13.88
N GLN A 184 -12.84 -8.91 -14.40
CA GLN A 184 -14.11 -8.46 -14.98
C GLN A 184 -14.99 -7.77 -13.94
N LYS A 185 -14.99 -8.29 -12.70
CA LYS A 185 -15.73 -7.66 -11.58
C LYS A 185 -15.11 -6.34 -11.21
N ILE A 186 -13.77 -6.27 -11.13
CA ILE A 186 -13.03 -5.05 -10.82
C ILE A 186 -13.37 -3.96 -11.86
N HIS A 187 -13.23 -4.28 -13.15
CA HIS A 187 -13.57 -3.37 -14.24
C HIS A 187 -15.05 -2.97 -14.27
N THR A 188 -15.95 -3.87 -13.86
CA THR A 188 -17.38 -3.57 -13.81
C THR A 188 -17.70 -2.53 -12.75
N VAL A 189 -17.10 -2.60 -11.57
CA VAL A 189 -17.25 -1.58 -10.53
C VAL A 189 -16.58 -0.27 -10.97
N ALA A 190 -15.36 -0.34 -11.50
CA ALA A 190 -14.60 0.83 -11.95
C ALA A 190 -15.36 1.66 -12.99
N ARG A 191 -15.93 1.01 -14.02
CA ARG A 191 -16.73 1.69 -15.06
C ARG A 191 -17.95 2.44 -14.53
N ARG A 192 -18.57 1.95 -13.44
CA ARG A 192 -19.76 2.62 -12.86
C ARG A 192 -19.45 3.99 -12.24
N VAL A 193 -18.19 4.27 -11.92
CA VAL A 193 -17.74 5.49 -11.23
C VAL A 193 -16.61 6.19 -11.98
N ASP A 194 -16.31 5.77 -13.20
CA ASP A 194 -15.19 6.26 -13.99
C ASP A 194 -13.86 6.22 -13.20
N ALA A 195 -13.62 5.12 -12.50
CA ALA A 195 -12.42 4.88 -11.73
C ALA A 195 -11.37 4.13 -12.55
N VAL A 196 -10.10 4.34 -12.20
CA VAL A 196 -8.94 3.62 -12.73
C VAL A 196 -8.70 2.39 -11.85
N PRO A 197 -8.83 1.17 -12.37
CA PRO A 197 -8.44 -0.02 -11.65
C PRO A 197 -6.91 -0.18 -11.69
N VAL A 198 -6.29 -0.31 -10.52
CA VAL A 198 -4.87 -0.66 -10.35
C VAL A 198 -4.82 -2.14 -9.97
N ILE A 199 -4.56 -2.99 -10.96
CA ILE A 199 -4.48 -4.43 -10.78
C ILE A 199 -3.01 -4.82 -10.80
N VAL A 200 -2.52 -5.40 -9.71
CA VAL A 200 -1.10 -5.70 -9.49
C VAL A 200 -0.92 -7.07 -8.82
N PRO A 201 0.18 -7.77 -9.06
CA PRO A 201 0.50 -8.98 -8.31
C PRO A 201 0.69 -8.66 -6.82
N LEU A 202 0.23 -9.56 -5.94
CA LEU A 202 0.46 -9.45 -4.50
C LEU A 202 1.79 -10.10 -4.10
N TYR A 203 2.31 -10.99 -4.93
CA TYR A 203 3.51 -11.79 -4.66
C TYR A 203 4.48 -11.73 -5.82
N VAL A 204 5.76 -11.95 -5.51
CA VAL A 204 6.82 -12.14 -6.49
C VAL A 204 6.46 -13.30 -7.44
N GLY A 205 6.75 -13.12 -8.74
CA GLY A 205 6.38 -14.09 -9.79
C GLY A 205 4.93 -14.04 -10.22
N GLY A 206 4.11 -13.14 -9.68
CA GLY A 206 2.70 -12.99 -10.07
C GLY A 206 2.49 -12.21 -11.39
N GLU A 207 3.55 -11.64 -11.95
CA GLU A 207 3.59 -10.98 -13.26
C GLU A 207 5.00 -11.14 -13.86
N GLU A 208 5.11 -11.21 -15.19
CA GLU A 208 6.39 -11.29 -15.88
C GLU A 208 7.26 -10.07 -15.56
N GLY A 209 8.54 -10.28 -15.26
CA GLY A 209 9.48 -9.23 -14.89
C GLY A 209 9.39 -8.80 -13.41
N VAL A 210 8.62 -9.51 -12.59
CA VAL A 210 8.53 -9.30 -11.13
C VAL A 210 9.18 -10.49 -10.43
N ASP A 211 10.51 -10.54 -10.46
CA ASP A 211 11.32 -11.68 -10.01
C ASP A 211 11.83 -11.52 -8.58
N ASP A 212 11.74 -10.32 -8.02
CA ASP A 212 12.11 -10.03 -6.63
C ASP A 212 11.14 -9.06 -5.95
N TYR A 213 11.30 -8.94 -4.63
CA TYR A 213 10.44 -8.07 -3.82
C TYR A 213 10.60 -6.58 -4.15
N PHE A 214 11.76 -6.14 -4.59
CA PHE A 214 12.00 -4.73 -4.92
C PHE A 214 11.27 -4.34 -6.20
N GLN A 215 11.31 -5.21 -7.21
CA GLN A 215 10.54 -5.06 -8.45
C GLN A 215 9.03 -5.07 -8.16
N LEU A 216 8.58 -5.91 -7.21
CA LEU A 216 7.19 -5.97 -6.81
C LEU A 216 6.72 -4.63 -6.22
N VAL A 217 7.48 -4.04 -5.28
CA VAL A 217 7.12 -2.75 -4.67
C VAL A 217 7.31 -1.59 -5.67
N ASP A 218 8.31 -1.65 -6.55
CA ASP A 218 8.45 -0.70 -7.65
C ASP A 218 7.19 -0.68 -8.50
N LEU A 219 6.71 -1.85 -8.95
CA LEU A 219 5.49 -1.99 -9.74
C LEU A 219 4.25 -1.42 -9.02
N TRP A 220 4.07 -1.74 -7.72
CA TRP A 220 2.94 -1.21 -6.95
C TRP A 220 2.95 0.32 -6.92
N THR A 221 4.10 0.91 -6.59
CA THR A 221 4.23 2.36 -6.46
C THR A 221 4.12 3.07 -7.81
N GLU A 222 4.67 2.50 -8.88
CA GLU A 222 4.57 3.04 -10.24
C GLU A 222 3.12 3.06 -10.73
N ARG A 223 2.42 1.92 -10.68
CA ARG A 223 1.02 1.84 -11.13
C ARG A 223 0.08 2.72 -10.31
N MET A 224 0.33 2.88 -9.01
CA MET A 224 -0.45 3.81 -8.18
C MET A 224 -0.24 5.27 -8.62
N VAL A 225 0.99 5.69 -8.89
CA VAL A 225 1.30 7.05 -9.36
C VAL A 225 0.71 7.31 -10.75
N GLU A 226 0.81 6.34 -11.67
CA GLU A 226 0.21 6.43 -13.01
C GLU A 226 -1.31 6.57 -12.95
N ALA A 227 -1.96 5.78 -12.09
CA ALA A 227 -3.41 5.88 -11.88
C ALA A 227 -3.80 7.25 -11.31
N ALA A 228 -3.07 7.76 -10.32
CA ALA A 228 -3.32 9.07 -9.74
C ALA A 228 -3.13 10.20 -10.78
N ALA A 229 -2.11 10.11 -11.64
CA ALA A 229 -1.89 11.06 -12.72
C ALA A 229 -3.03 11.02 -13.76
N THR A 230 -3.57 9.84 -14.05
CA THR A 230 -4.71 9.66 -14.95
C THR A 230 -5.97 10.30 -14.38
N VAL A 231 -6.26 10.08 -13.10
CA VAL A 231 -7.39 10.67 -12.39
C VAL A 231 -7.29 12.19 -12.32
N GLY A 232 -6.10 12.73 -12.07
CA GLY A 232 -5.86 14.17 -11.98
C GLY A 232 -6.00 14.93 -13.34
N LYS A 233 -5.83 14.22 -14.46
CA LYS A 233 -5.96 14.78 -15.82
C LYS A 233 -7.38 14.73 -16.36
N ALA A 234 -8.27 13.90 -15.80
CA ALA A 234 -9.63 13.80 -16.29
C ALA A 234 -10.40 15.11 -15.94
N PRO A 235 -11.10 15.76 -16.91
CA PRO A 235 -11.88 16.96 -16.63
C PRO A 235 -12.92 16.64 -15.55
N ALA A 236 -13.05 17.52 -14.57
CA ALA A 236 -14.16 17.48 -13.63
C ALA A 236 -15.45 17.48 -14.46
N GLY A 237 -16.24 16.39 -14.35
CA GLY A 237 -17.35 16.08 -15.22
C GLY A 237 -18.16 17.30 -15.61
N SER A 238 -18.41 17.45 -16.90
CA SER A 238 -19.43 18.33 -17.43
C SER A 238 -20.75 18.01 -16.72
N SER A 239 -21.18 18.92 -15.85
CA SER A 239 -22.52 18.91 -15.32
C SER A 239 -23.45 19.14 -16.51
N GLU A 240 -24.08 18.07 -17.02
CA GLU A 240 -25.24 18.22 -17.88
C GLU A 240 -26.30 18.97 -17.09
N SER A 241 -26.51 20.23 -17.45
CA SER A 241 -27.65 21.01 -17.01
C SER A 241 -28.91 20.30 -17.51
N PRO A 242 -29.93 20.08 -16.66
CA PRO A 242 -31.20 19.58 -17.16
C PRO A 242 -31.78 20.63 -18.12
N GLY A 243 -31.89 20.23 -19.40
CA GLY A 243 -32.53 21.03 -20.41
C GLY A 243 -33.96 21.38 -19.98
N THR A 244 -34.20 22.67 -19.79
CA THR A 244 -35.55 23.23 -19.73
C THR A 244 -36.18 23.05 -21.09
N GLY A 245 -37.00 22.03 -21.26
CA GLY A 245 -37.91 21.88 -22.38
C GLY A 245 -39.11 22.75 -22.16
N SER A 246 -39.30 23.66 -23.07
CA SER A 246 -40.55 24.42 -23.28
C SER A 246 -41.61 23.54 -23.90
#